data_8eff2c91bfa620c0e05ba06e715ac4a7
#
_entry.id   8eff2c91bfa620c0e05ba06e715ac4a7
#
_cell.length_a   1.000
_cell.length_b   1.000
_cell.length_c   1.000
_cell.angle_alpha   90.00
_cell.angle_beta   90.00
_cell.angle_gamma   90.00
#
_symmetry.space_group_name_H-M   'P 1'
#
loop_
_entity.id
_entity.type
_entity.pdbx_description
1 polymer ?
#
loop_
_entity_poly.entity_id
_entity_poly.type
_entity_poly.pdbx_seq_one_letter_code
_entity_poly.pdbx_strand_id
1 'polypeptide(L)'
;MAGFFAWDGADLLLHVRVQPKAANDGIAGLYGDTLKVRITAPPVEGKANQHLLNFLAKELGLAKGAVTVAKGFKGRDKTLRLAGADPAAFAAARERWGV
;
A
#
# COMPACT_ATOMS: atom_id res chain seq x y z
N MET A 1 -9.31 -16.95 1.08
CA MET A 1 -9.05 -16.44 0.45
C MET A 1 -8.47 -15.37 0.41
N ALA A 2 -7.69 -15.17 0.55
CA ALA A 2 -7.12 -14.02 0.73
C ALA A 2 -6.98 -13.29 -0.49
N GLY A 3 -7.03 -12.29 -0.73
CA GLY A 3 -6.66 -11.44 -1.79
C GLY A 3 -5.60 -10.52 -1.30
N PHE A 4 -5.47 -9.38 -1.96
CA PHE A 4 -4.46 -8.43 -1.58
C PHE A 4 -4.87 -7.57 -0.38
N PHE A 5 -6.05 -7.75 0.17
CA PHE A 5 -6.50 -6.97 1.32
C PHE A 5 -7.39 -7.78 2.24
N ALA A 6 -7.53 -7.29 3.48
CA ALA A 6 -8.47 -7.82 4.45
C ALA A 6 -8.83 -6.69 5.41
N TRP A 7 -9.99 -6.79 6.02
CA TRP A 7 -10.40 -5.83 7.04
C TRP A 7 -10.19 -6.43 8.43
N ASP A 8 -9.64 -5.63 9.32
CA ASP A 8 -9.46 -6.00 10.72
C ASP A 8 -10.12 -4.90 11.54
N GLY A 9 -11.41 -5.10 11.85
CA GLY A 9 -12.21 -4.05 12.47
C GLY A 9 -12.31 -2.84 11.54
N ALA A 10 -11.92 -1.68 12.02
CA ALA A 10 -11.95 -0.45 11.24
C ALA A 10 -10.66 -0.24 10.43
N ASP A 11 -9.70 -1.15 10.54
CA ASP A 11 -8.42 -1.02 9.85
C ASP A 11 -8.38 -1.89 8.61
N LEU A 12 -7.73 -1.38 7.57
CA LEU A 12 -7.52 -2.12 6.33
C LEU A 12 -6.11 -2.67 6.32
N LEU A 13 -5.98 -3.95 6.02
CA LEU A 13 -4.67 -4.58 5.82
C LEU A 13 -4.47 -4.74 4.32
N LEU A 14 -3.36 -4.22 3.80
CA LEU A 14 -3.01 -4.35 2.39
C LEU A 14 -1.73 -5.16 2.26
N HIS A 15 -1.78 -6.18 1.42
CA HIS A 15 -0.59 -6.96 1.08
C HIS A 15 -0.04 -6.36 -0.21
N VAL A 16 1.15 -5.79 -0.15
CA VAL A 16 1.74 -5.07 -1.28
C VAL A 16 3.09 -5.65 -1.66
N ARG A 17 3.42 -5.53 -2.93
CA ARG A 17 4.75 -5.83 -3.42
C ARG A 17 5.32 -4.55 -4.00
N VAL A 18 6.44 -4.09 -3.44
CA VAL A 18 7.03 -2.79 -3.78
C VAL A 18 8.04 -2.93 -4.90
N GLN A 19 7.95 -2.06 -5.89
CA GLN A 19 8.94 -1.94 -6.94
C GLN A 19 9.61 -0.58 -6.81
N PRO A 20 10.81 -0.48 -6.22
CA PRO A 20 11.50 0.80 -6.06
C PRO A 20 12.17 1.22 -7.36
N LYS A 21 12.72 2.42 -7.38
CA LYS A 21 13.41 3.01 -8.54
C LYS A 21 12.53 3.11 -9.77
N ALA A 22 11.24 3.20 -9.60
CA ALA A 22 10.34 3.37 -10.73
C ALA A 22 10.41 4.80 -11.24
N ALA A 23 10.00 5.00 -12.50
CA ALA A 23 9.97 6.33 -13.08
C ALA A 23 8.88 7.20 -12.44
N ASN A 24 7.78 6.57 -12.01
CA ASN A 24 6.66 7.26 -11.39
C ASN A 24 6.08 6.41 -10.28
N ASP A 25 5.52 7.06 -9.28
CA ASP A 25 4.75 6.36 -8.26
C ASP A 25 3.42 5.92 -8.87
N GLY A 26 2.95 4.75 -8.52
CA GLY A 26 1.65 4.30 -9.01
C GLY A 26 1.35 2.87 -8.63
N ILE A 27 0.11 2.49 -8.90
CA ILE A 27 -0.34 1.12 -8.70
C ILE A 27 -0.23 0.40 -10.03
N ALA A 28 0.46 -0.73 -10.05
CA ALA A 28 0.71 -1.48 -11.27
C ALA A 28 -0.23 -2.67 -11.46
N GLY A 29 -1.24 -2.83 -10.59
CA GLY A 29 -2.17 -3.95 -10.67
C GLY A 29 -1.84 -5.00 -9.62
N LEU A 30 -2.31 -6.21 -9.84
CA LEU A 30 -2.10 -7.31 -8.90
C LEU A 30 -0.93 -8.18 -9.33
N TYR A 31 -0.21 -8.71 -8.36
CA TYR A 31 0.86 -9.68 -8.57
C TYR A 31 0.62 -10.80 -7.56
N GLY A 32 0.01 -11.88 -8.01
CA GLY A 32 -0.44 -12.93 -7.11
C GLY A 32 -1.46 -12.36 -6.12
N ASP A 33 -1.23 -12.58 -4.83
CA ASP A 33 -2.09 -12.07 -3.77
C ASP A 33 -1.64 -10.72 -3.24
N THR A 34 -0.86 -9.98 -4.03
CA THR A 34 -0.36 -8.67 -3.61
C THR A 34 -0.75 -7.59 -4.60
N LEU A 35 -0.84 -6.37 -4.09
CA LEU A 35 -1.01 -5.18 -4.91
C LEU A 35 0.39 -4.66 -5.25
N LYS A 36 0.72 -4.63 -6.53
CA LYS A 36 2.03 -4.17 -6.95
C LYS A 36 2.06 -2.64 -6.95
N VAL A 37 2.99 -2.08 -6.20
CA VAL A 37 3.12 -0.63 -6.04
C VAL A 37 4.49 -0.19 -6.53
N ARG A 38 4.52 0.75 -7.47
CA ARG A 38 5.76 1.35 -7.95
C ARG A 38 6.03 2.60 -7.16
N ILE A 39 7.27 2.78 -6.73
CA ILE A 39 7.68 4.01 -6.05
C ILE A 39 9.00 4.50 -6.62
N THR A 40 9.16 5.82 -6.65
CA THR A 40 10.37 6.45 -7.20
C THR A 40 11.54 6.43 -6.24
N ALA A 41 11.31 6.11 -4.97
CA ALA A 41 12.36 6.13 -3.96
C ALA A 41 13.41 5.07 -4.22
N PRO A 42 14.66 5.28 -3.77
CA PRO A 42 15.70 4.26 -3.85
C PRO A 42 15.37 3.11 -2.90
N PRO A 43 15.93 1.91 -3.13
CA PRO A 43 15.63 0.74 -2.29
C PRO A 43 16.38 0.77 -0.95
N VAL A 44 16.31 1.90 -0.26
CA VAL A 44 16.84 2.07 1.08
C VAL A 44 15.68 1.92 2.02
N GLU A 45 15.72 0.93 2.90
CA GLU A 45 14.56 0.52 3.68
C GLU A 45 13.75 1.63 4.32
N GLY A 46 14.37 2.47 5.10
CA GLY A 46 13.64 3.54 5.78
C GLY A 46 12.99 4.51 4.83
N LYS A 47 13.70 4.91 3.78
CA LYS A 47 13.19 5.88 2.82
C LYS A 47 12.13 5.28 1.92
N ALA A 48 12.34 4.05 1.46
CA ALA A 48 11.37 3.39 0.58
C ALA A 48 10.07 3.13 1.34
N ASN A 49 10.15 2.68 2.59
CA ASN A 49 8.97 2.45 3.39
C ASN A 49 8.20 3.75 3.63
N GLN A 50 8.91 4.81 4.02
CA GLN A 50 8.25 6.09 4.28
C GLN A 50 7.56 6.62 3.02
N HIS A 51 8.22 6.52 1.89
CA HIS A 51 7.65 6.95 0.61
C HIS A 51 6.39 6.15 0.27
N LEU A 52 6.45 4.84 0.45
CA LEU A 52 5.32 3.95 0.21
C LEU A 52 4.12 4.31 1.10
N LEU A 53 4.37 4.51 2.39
CA LEU A 53 3.31 4.83 3.34
C LEU A 53 2.66 6.18 2.99
N ASN A 54 3.47 7.16 2.65
CA ASN A 54 2.97 8.49 2.26
C ASN A 54 2.14 8.41 0.98
N PHE A 55 2.59 7.64 0.01
CA PHE A 55 1.88 7.47 -1.26
C PHE A 55 0.50 6.86 -1.02
N LEU A 56 0.43 5.78 -0.26
CA LEU A 56 -0.85 5.12 0.01
C LEU A 56 -1.78 5.95 0.88
N ALA A 57 -1.23 6.67 1.85
CA ALA A 57 -2.05 7.58 2.66
C ALA A 57 -2.71 8.63 1.77
N LYS A 58 -1.96 9.19 0.84
CA LYS A 58 -2.48 10.18 -0.10
C LYS A 58 -3.53 9.58 -1.02
N GLU A 59 -3.30 8.36 -1.52
CA GLU A 59 -4.24 7.67 -2.42
C GLU A 59 -5.60 7.45 -1.75
N LEU A 60 -5.59 7.22 -0.46
CA LEU A 60 -6.82 6.88 0.27
C LEU A 60 -7.31 8.03 1.15
N GLY A 61 -6.70 9.21 1.06
CA GLY A 61 -7.14 10.36 1.83
C GLY A 61 -6.91 10.23 3.33
N LEU A 62 -5.88 9.50 3.72
CA LEU A 62 -5.56 9.29 5.13
C LEU A 62 -4.42 10.20 5.58
N ALA A 63 -4.35 10.44 6.89
CA ALA A 63 -3.23 11.16 7.47
C ALA A 63 -1.97 10.31 7.36
N LYS A 64 -0.79 10.95 7.31
CA LYS A 64 0.48 10.25 7.13
C LYS A 64 0.71 9.17 8.17
N GLY A 65 0.40 9.44 9.43
CA GLY A 65 0.61 8.47 10.50
C GLY A 65 -0.37 7.31 10.53
N ALA A 66 -1.41 7.34 9.69
CA ALA A 66 -2.43 6.30 9.70
C ALA A 66 -1.98 5.02 9.00
N VAL A 67 -0.93 5.07 8.19
CA VAL A 67 -0.44 3.90 7.45
C VAL A 67 0.88 3.45 8.07
N THR A 68 0.94 2.18 8.47
CA THR A 68 2.14 1.62 9.09
C THR A 68 2.46 0.26 8.48
N VAL A 69 3.70 -0.19 8.65
CA VAL A 69 4.11 -1.51 8.18
C VAL A 69 3.82 -2.51 9.29
N ALA A 70 2.90 -3.44 9.03
CA ALA A 70 2.55 -4.48 9.99
C ALA A 70 3.48 -5.69 9.89
N LYS A 71 3.90 -6.03 8.67
CA LYS A 71 4.83 -7.14 8.42
C LYS A 71 5.72 -6.81 7.24
N GLY A 72 6.90 -7.43 7.20
CA GLY A 72 7.79 -7.30 6.07
C GLY A 72 8.48 -5.95 5.99
N PHE A 73 8.93 -5.43 7.14
CA PHE A 73 9.64 -4.15 7.16
C PHE A 73 10.80 -4.14 6.17
N LYS A 74 11.51 -5.27 6.04
CA LYS A 74 12.55 -5.44 5.05
C LYS A 74 12.00 -6.24 3.88
N GLY A 75 12.54 -6.03 2.69
CA GLY A 75 12.12 -6.78 1.51
C GLY A 75 10.99 -6.08 0.75
N ARG A 76 10.54 -6.71 -0.31
CA ARG A 76 9.57 -6.11 -1.22
C ARG A 76 8.12 -6.44 -0.89
N ASP A 77 7.89 -7.59 -0.26
CA ASP A 77 6.54 -7.99 0.11
C ASP A 77 6.24 -7.51 1.52
N LYS A 78 5.22 -6.69 1.67
CA LYS A 78 4.88 -6.06 2.92
C LYS A 78 3.39 -6.14 3.18
N THR A 79 3.01 -6.19 4.45
CA THR A 79 1.62 -6.02 4.85
C THR A 79 1.53 -4.69 5.57
N LEU A 80 0.65 -3.83 5.09
CA LEU A 80 0.47 -2.50 5.66
C LEU A 80 -0.86 -2.44 6.39
N ARG A 81 -0.89 -1.69 7.51
CA ARG A 81 -2.12 -1.44 8.26
C ARG A 81 -2.51 0.02 8.04
N LEU A 82 -3.73 0.23 7.56
CA LEU A 82 -4.27 1.56 7.31
C LEU A 82 -5.37 1.80 8.34
N ALA A 83 -5.04 2.56 9.37
CA ALA A 83 -5.93 2.78 10.51
C ALA A 83 -7.11 3.66 10.11
N GLY A 84 -8.32 3.18 10.40
CA GLY A 84 -9.52 3.95 10.15
C GLY A 84 -9.82 4.21 8.67
N ALA A 85 -9.39 3.31 7.79
CA ALA A 85 -9.63 3.48 6.37
C ALA A 85 -11.14 3.44 6.07
N ASP A 86 -11.59 4.35 5.19
CA ASP A 86 -12.99 4.41 4.81
C ASP A 86 -13.26 3.38 3.71
N PRO A 87 -14.20 2.43 3.92
CA PRO A 87 -14.52 1.45 2.89
C PRO A 87 -14.94 2.06 1.56
N ALA A 88 -15.65 3.18 1.57
CA ALA A 88 -16.07 3.84 0.34
C ALA A 88 -14.87 4.43 -0.40
N ALA A 89 -13.94 5.03 0.34
CA ALA A 89 -12.72 5.57 -0.26
C ALA A 89 -11.86 4.45 -0.85
N PHE A 90 -11.78 3.32 -0.17
CA PHE A 90 -11.04 2.17 -0.67
C PHE A 90 -11.69 1.60 -1.94
N ALA A 91 -13.01 1.50 -1.97
CA ALA A 91 -13.71 1.03 -3.15
C ALA A 91 -13.45 1.94 -4.35
N ALA A 92 -13.48 3.25 -4.14
CA ALA A 92 -13.18 4.22 -5.20
C ALA A 92 -11.74 4.08 -5.67
N ALA A 93 -10.80 3.88 -4.75
CA ALA A 93 -9.40 3.67 -5.10
C ALA A 93 -9.21 2.41 -5.93
N ARG A 94 -9.90 1.33 -5.58
CA ARG A 94 -9.82 0.08 -6.34
C ARG A 94 -10.27 0.29 -7.78
N GLU A 95 -11.30 1.09 -8.00
CA GLU A 95 -11.74 1.41 -9.35
C GLU A 95 -10.68 2.15 -10.14
N ARG A 96 -10.06 3.17 -9.50
CA ARG A 96 -8.98 3.91 -10.15
C ARG A 96 -7.79 3.01 -10.49
N TRP A 97 -7.50 2.06 -9.62
CA TRP A 97 -6.35 1.14 -9.81
C TRP A 97 -6.67 -0.03 -10.74
N GLY A 98 -7.93 -0.29 -11.01
CA GLY A 98 -8.34 -1.41 -11.87
C GLY A 98 -8.20 -2.77 -11.20
N VAL A 99 -8.41 -2.83 -9.90
CA VAL A 99 -8.24 -4.09 -9.16
C VAL A 99 -9.50 -4.50 -8.34
#